data_274dd805eb5afa1a69c5839390335008
#
_entry.id   274dd805eb5afa1a69c5839390335008
#
_cell.length_a   1.000
_cell.length_b   1.000
_cell.length_c   1.000
_cell.angle_alpha   90.00
_cell.angle_beta   90.00
_cell.angle_gamma   90.00
#
_symmetry.space_group_name_H-M   'P 1'
#
loop_
_entity.id
_entity.type
_entity.pdbx_description
1 polymer ?
#
loop_
_entity_poly.entity_id
_entity_poly.type
_entity_poly.pdbx_seq_one_letter_code
_entity_poly.pdbx_strand_id
1 'polypeptide(L)'
;MLTMSQINDIRDLSQKGYSISKISSLTGLDRKTVRKYLNQDDFSPQPPVAKRRTSIVTPYLDIIEEWLEEDQKHWSKQRHTAKRIHERLQTEYGFTGSYDSVQKFVKKIRTNIQSKGSQELIWEPGCAQVDFGEADFNENTTCVRRKYLVVSFPYSNDSYSQLFRGETAECVCQGLMDIFNYIGGVPTLLVFDNATGVGHRVMGQIHETELFARFRAHYGFRIRFCNPYAGYEKGNVENKVGTTRRNLFVPIPTYHDIEAYNRTLLDQHVKKASESHYKKGNVISELFEEDRKHFFLLPAKPFQVCRYETCRADGYGKICLDGKHFYSTKPENHNKRVMVGIRVTLRARPRQKSINFIKVL
;
A
#
# COMPACT_ATOMS: atom_id res chain seq x y z
N MET A 1 -49.15 0.22 -15.13
CA MET A 1 -49.14 -1.05 -14.39
C MET A 1 -50.12 -0.85 -13.26
N LEU A 2 -51.02 -1.82 -12.97
CA LEU A 2 -51.95 -1.69 -11.87
C LEU A 2 -51.23 -1.78 -10.53
N THR A 3 -51.80 -1.15 -9.50
CA THR A 3 -51.33 -1.31 -8.12
C THR A 3 -51.78 -2.66 -7.55
N MET A 4 -51.10 -3.20 -6.56
CA MET A 4 -51.50 -4.45 -5.92
C MET A 4 -52.91 -4.39 -5.34
N SER A 5 -53.36 -3.23 -4.82
CA SER A 5 -54.72 -3.01 -4.36
C SER A 5 -55.72 -3.22 -5.50
N GLN A 6 -55.52 -2.62 -6.66
CA GLN A 6 -56.41 -2.77 -7.83
C GLN A 6 -56.45 -4.25 -8.34
N ILE A 7 -55.31 -4.96 -8.24
CA ILE A 7 -55.25 -6.38 -8.61
C ILE A 7 -56.03 -7.21 -7.62
N ASN A 8 -55.93 -6.96 -6.33
CA ASN A 8 -56.71 -7.64 -5.30
C ASN A 8 -58.21 -7.40 -5.47
N ASP A 9 -58.63 -6.16 -5.76
CA ASP A 9 -60.03 -5.83 -6.04
C ASP A 9 -60.57 -6.61 -7.23
N ILE A 10 -59.81 -6.80 -8.30
CA ILE A 10 -60.19 -7.65 -9.46
C ILE A 10 -60.39 -9.09 -9.02
N ARG A 11 -59.48 -9.63 -8.22
CA ARG A 11 -59.53 -11.04 -7.76
C ARG A 11 -60.69 -11.27 -6.79
N ASP A 12 -60.91 -10.35 -5.87
CA ASP A 12 -62.04 -10.42 -4.93
C ASP A 12 -63.39 -10.38 -5.65
N LEU A 13 -63.55 -9.52 -6.66
CA LEU A 13 -64.76 -9.47 -7.46
C LEU A 13 -64.95 -10.77 -8.27
N SER A 14 -63.89 -11.35 -8.78
CA SER A 14 -63.94 -12.65 -9.46
C SER A 14 -64.33 -13.80 -8.50
N GLN A 15 -63.77 -13.82 -7.28
CA GLN A 15 -64.16 -14.80 -6.24
C GLN A 15 -65.64 -14.69 -5.81
N LYS A 16 -66.19 -13.45 -5.86
CA LYS A 16 -67.62 -13.21 -5.64
C LYS A 16 -68.51 -13.60 -6.83
N GLY A 17 -67.97 -14.22 -7.87
CA GLY A 17 -68.69 -14.75 -9.02
C GLY A 17 -69.03 -13.72 -10.10
N TYR A 18 -68.48 -12.50 -10.08
CA TYR A 18 -68.74 -11.50 -11.14
C TYR A 18 -68.03 -11.87 -12.45
N SER A 19 -68.74 -11.68 -13.56
CA SER A 19 -68.13 -11.89 -14.88
C SER A 19 -67.10 -10.83 -15.22
N ILE A 20 -66.14 -11.14 -16.13
CA ILE A 20 -65.08 -10.23 -16.58
C ILE A 20 -65.67 -8.90 -17.09
N SER A 21 -66.84 -8.96 -17.78
CA SER A 21 -67.52 -7.76 -18.26
C SER A 21 -68.00 -6.87 -17.09
N LYS A 22 -68.54 -7.51 -16.06
CA LYS A 22 -69.05 -6.81 -14.85
C LYS A 22 -67.87 -6.21 -14.02
N ILE A 23 -66.79 -6.98 -13.88
CA ILE A 23 -65.56 -6.49 -13.20
C ILE A 23 -64.97 -5.28 -13.97
N SER A 24 -64.86 -5.35 -15.28
CA SER A 24 -64.41 -4.27 -16.13
C SER A 24 -65.26 -2.98 -15.92
N SER A 25 -66.58 -3.13 -15.89
CA SER A 25 -67.52 -2.01 -15.63
C SER A 25 -67.37 -1.44 -14.26
N LEU A 26 -67.19 -2.25 -13.21
CA LEU A 26 -67.06 -1.82 -11.82
C LEU A 26 -65.71 -1.14 -11.53
N THR A 27 -64.63 -1.65 -12.11
CA THR A 27 -63.24 -1.17 -11.86
C THR A 27 -62.78 -0.09 -12.84
N GLY A 28 -63.56 0.13 -13.95
CA GLY A 28 -63.15 1.03 -15.03
C GLY A 28 -61.99 0.54 -15.86
N LEU A 29 -61.56 -0.71 -15.68
CA LEU A 29 -60.40 -1.29 -16.36
C LEU A 29 -60.86 -2.06 -17.64
N ASP A 30 -60.00 -2.08 -18.67
CA ASP A 30 -60.23 -2.84 -19.87
C ASP A 30 -60.32 -4.35 -19.58
N ARG A 31 -61.26 -5.03 -20.26
CA ARG A 31 -61.51 -6.48 -20.13
C ARG A 31 -60.27 -7.32 -20.38
N LYS A 32 -59.37 -6.87 -21.28
CA LYS A 32 -58.10 -7.52 -21.59
C LYS A 32 -57.16 -7.46 -20.40
N THR A 33 -57.12 -6.30 -19.72
CA THR A 33 -56.36 -6.10 -18.49
C THR A 33 -56.89 -6.94 -17.35
N VAL A 34 -58.24 -6.97 -17.13
CA VAL A 34 -58.87 -7.82 -16.10
C VAL A 34 -58.52 -9.29 -16.33
N ARG A 35 -58.69 -9.81 -17.60
CA ARG A 35 -58.34 -11.18 -17.94
C ARG A 35 -56.88 -11.51 -17.70
N LYS A 36 -55.96 -10.56 -18.04
CA LYS A 36 -54.54 -10.74 -17.82
C LYS A 36 -54.19 -10.98 -16.34
N TYR A 37 -54.75 -10.19 -15.43
CA TYR A 37 -54.43 -10.31 -14.00
C TYR A 37 -55.21 -11.43 -13.29
N LEU A 38 -56.34 -11.88 -13.83
CA LEU A 38 -57.03 -13.08 -13.36
C LEU A 38 -56.29 -14.38 -13.73
N ASN A 39 -55.62 -14.39 -14.89
CA ASN A 39 -54.87 -15.54 -15.38
C ASN A 39 -53.37 -15.52 -14.92
N GLN A 40 -52.98 -14.52 -14.17
CA GLN A 40 -51.61 -14.44 -13.62
C GLN A 40 -51.58 -15.21 -12.30
N ASP A 41 -50.78 -16.28 -12.24
CA ASP A 41 -50.69 -17.13 -11.06
C ASP A 41 -49.57 -16.69 -10.11
N ASP A 42 -48.51 -16.06 -10.63
CA ASP A 42 -47.36 -15.64 -9.84
C ASP A 42 -47.28 -14.10 -9.74
N PHE A 43 -47.33 -13.60 -8.52
CA PHE A 43 -47.16 -12.21 -8.13
C PHE A 43 -45.90 -11.96 -7.29
N SER A 44 -44.98 -12.93 -7.26
CA SER A 44 -43.73 -12.81 -6.55
C SER A 44 -42.95 -11.57 -7.06
N PRO A 45 -42.30 -10.82 -6.17
CA PRO A 45 -41.49 -9.69 -6.59
C PRO A 45 -40.38 -10.14 -7.55
N GLN A 46 -40.37 -9.57 -8.75
CA GLN A 46 -39.33 -9.83 -9.74
C GLN A 46 -38.22 -8.77 -9.57
N PRO A 47 -36.94 -9.15 -9.61
CA PRO A 47 -35.88 -8.19 -9.58
C PRO A 47 -36.00 -7.24 -10.78
N PRO A 48 -35.72 -5.94 -10.61
CA PRO A 48 -35.84 -4.97 -11.69
C PRO A 48 -34.93 -5.36 -12.85
N VAL A 49 -35.49 -5.62 -14.01
CA VAL A 49 -34.74 -5.90 -15.22
C VAL A 49 -34.13 -4.57 -15.70
N ALA A 50 -32.82 -4.44 -15.57
CA ALA A 50 -32.09 -3.29 -16.08
C ALA A 50 -32.27 -3.20 -17.61
N LYS A 51 -32.98 -2.19 -18.08
CA LYS A 51 -33.09 -1.91 -19.52
C LYS A 51 -31.68 -1.52 -20.03
N ARG A 52 -31.01 -2.44 -20.72
CA ARG A 52 -29.76 -2.12 -21.43
C ARG A 52 -30.10 -1.12 -22.53
N ARG A 53 -29.62 0.12 -22.37
CA ARG A 53 -29.66 1.10 -23.45
C ARG A 53 -28.64 0.65 -24.50
N THR A 54 -29.06 0.38 -25.70
CA THR A 54 -28.19 0.13 -26.85
C THR A 54 -27.44 1.41 -27.20
N SER A 55 -26.12 1.28 -27.29
CA SER A 55 -25.21 2.38 -27.73
C SER A 55 -24.68 2.05 -29.11
N ILE A 56 -24.27 3.07 -29.87
CA ILE A 56 -23.61 2.91 -31.16
C ILE A 56 -22.31 2.06 -31.05
N VAL A 57 -21.72 1.98 -29.87
CA VAL A 57 -20.53 1.15 -29.58
C VAL A 57 -20.89 -0.32 -29.29
N THR A 58 -22.18 -0.60 -28.99
CA THR A 58 -22.60 -1.94 -28.58
C THR A 58 -22.23 -3.07 -29.57
N PRO A 59 -22.32 -2.89 -30.89
CA PRO A 59 -21.95 -3.92 -31.88
C PRO A 59 -20.43 -4.22 -31.89
N TYR A 60 -19.61 -3.36 -31.32
CA TYR A 60 -18.14 -3.46 -31.35
C TYR A 60 -17.56 -3.86 -29.98
N LEU A 61 -18.40 -4.15 -28.99
CA LEU A 61 -17.91 -4.45 -27.63
C LEU A 61 -17.04 -5.71 -27.59
N ASP A 62 -17.42 -6.77 -28.27
CA ASP A 62 -16.66 -8.03 -28.29
C ASP A 62 -15.25 -7.81 -28.88
N ILE A 63 -15.15 -7.01 -29.93
CA ILE A 63 -13.88 -6.65 -30.58
C ILE A 63 -12.99 -5.83 -29.61
N ILE A 64 -13.60 -4.86 -28.92
CA ILE A 64 -12.87 -4.03 -27.95
C ILE A 64 -12.40 -4.90 -26.77
N GLU A 65 -13.23 -5.83 -26.28
CA GLU A 65 -12.88 -6.75 -25.21
C GLU A 65 -11.71 -7.67 -25.61
N GLU A 66 -11.76 -8.26 -26.80
CA GLU A 66 -10.68 -9.07 -27.35
C GLU A 66 -9.35 -8.30 -27.42
N TRP A 67 -9.34 -7.07 -27.96
CA TRP A 67 -8.13 -6.25 -28.00
C TRP A 67 -7.59 -5.91 -26.63
N LEU A 68 -8.46 -5.65 -25.66
CA LEU A 68 -8.05 -5.31 -24.29
C LEU A 68 -7.57 -6.54 -23.50
N GLU A 69 -8.08 -7.74 -23.80
CA GLU A 69 -7.58 -8.98 -23.24
C GLU A 69 -6.21 -9.36 -23.82
N GLU A 70 -6.02 -9.15 -25.13
CA GLU A 70 -4.73 -9.37 -25.78
C GLU A 70 -3.66 -8.41 -25.26
N ASP A 71 -4.03 -7.15 -25.01
CA ASP A 71 -3.15 -6.15 -24.39
C ASP A 71 -2.54 -6.60 -23.07
N GLN A 72 -3.23 -7.46 -22.30
CA GLN A 72 -2.69 -7.95 -21.03
C GLN A 72 -1.46 -8.83 -21.20
N LYS A 73 -1.32 -9.48 -22.35
CA LYS A 73 -0.18 -10.35 -22.71
C LYS A 73 1.05 -9.53 -23.12
N HIS A 74 0.85 -8.24 -23.45
CA HIS A 74 1.90 -7.39 -23.99
C HIS A 74 2.43 -6.37 -22.97
N TRP A 75 3.60 -5.82 -23.28
CA TRP A 75 4.23 -4.79 -22.47
C TRP A 75 3.32 -3.57 -22.28
N SER A 76 3.20 -3.09 -21.03
CA SER A 76 2.23 -2.06 -20.64
C SER A 76 2.29 -0.76 -21.47
N LYS A 77 3.51 -0.40 -21.96
CA LYS A 77 3.70 0.80 -22.81
C LYS A 77 3.28 0.61 -24.27
N GLN A 78 2.99 -0.62 -24.71
CA GLN A 78 2.53 -0.95 -26.06
C GLN A 78 1.05 -1.34 -26.13
N ARG A 79 0.30 -1.13 -25.04
CA ARG A 79 -1.14 -1.41 -24.97
C ARG A 79 -1.95 -0.33 -25.67
N HIS A 80 -3.10 -0.72 -26.19
CA HIS A 80 -4.02 0.23 -26.81
C HIS A 80 -4.41 1.37 -25.86
N THR A 81 -4.38 2.60 -26.35
CA THR A 81 -5.07 3.71 -25.69
C THR A 81 -6.53 3.77 -26.15
N ALA A 82 -7.42 4.39 -25.39
CA ALA A 82 -8.80 4.58 -25.85
C ALA A 82 -8.88 5.32 -27.18
N LYS A 83 -7.94 6.24 -27.43
CA LYS A 83 -7.82 6.97 -28.69
C LYS A 83 -7.45 6.01 -29.83
N ARG A 84 -6.47 5.13 -29.61
CA ARG A 84 -6.07 4.16 -30.63
C ARG A 84 -7.19 3.16 -30.95
N ILE A 85 -7.95 2.71 -29.95
CA ILE A 85 -9.14 1.87 -30.14
C ILE A 85 -10.16 2.60 -31.02
N HIS A 86 -10.45 3.87 -30.74
CA HIS A 86 -11.38 4.66 -31.54
C HIS A 86 -10.91 4.78 -32.98
N GLU A 87 -9.63 5.10 -33.24
CA GLU A 87 -9.04 5.20 -34.59
C GLU A 87 -9.12 3.85 -35.31
N ARG A 88 -8.83 2.73 -34.66
CA ARG A 88 -8.95 1.40 -35.27
C ARG A 88 -10.38 1.04 -35.62
N LEU A 89 -11.34 1.35 -34.76
CA LEU A 89 -12.76 1.14 -35.04
C LEU A 89 -13.21 1.95 -36.29
N GLN A 90 -12.71 3.18 -36.42
CA GLN A 90 -13.03 4.01 -37.62
C GLN A 90 -12.40 3.40 -38.87
N THR A 91 -11.13 3.03 -38.83
CA THR A 91 -10.39 2.59 -40.03
C THR A 91 -10.71 1.15 -40.44
N GLU A 92 -10.87 0.25 -39.45
CA GLU A 92 -11.03 -1.19 -39.71
C GLU A 92 -12.51 -1.61 -39.80
N TYR A 93 -13.42 -0.88 -39.13
CA TYR A 93 -14.83 -1.26 -39.00
C TYR A 93 -15.82 -0.15 -39.42
N GLY A 94 -15.34 0.98 -39.90
CA GLY A 94 -16.20 2.08 -40.33
C GLY A 94 -17.03 2.75 -39.24
N PHE A 95 -16.54 2.71 -37.99
CA PHE A 95 -17.25 3.30 -36.85
C PHE A 95 -17.39 4.84 -37.00
N THR A 96 -18.61 5.36 -36.85
CA THR A 96 -18.90 6.80 -37.00
C THR A 96 -19.20 7.50 -35.68
N GLY A 97 -19.10 6.79 -34.53
CA GLY A 97 -19.39 7.35 -33.21
C GLY A 97 -18.27 8.21 -32.64
N SER A 98 -18.60 8.98 -31.62
CA SER A 98 -17.65 9.87 -30.95
C SER A 98 -16.62 9.12 -30.13
N TYR A 99 -15.44 9.73 -29.98
CA TYR A 99 -14.37 9.25 -29.07
C TYR A 99 -14.85 9.06 -27.62
N ASP A 100 -15.67 10.00 -27.10
CA ASP A 100 -16.18 9.93 -25.71
C ASP A 100 -17.02 8.68 -25.46
N SER A 101 -17.77 8.23 -26.47
CA SER A 101 -18.55 7.02 -26.41
C SER A 101 -17.65 5.80 -26.23
N VAL A 102 -16.59 5.68 -27.04
CA VAL A 102 -15.61 4.59 -26.96
C VAL A 102 -14.86 4.65 -25.64
N GLN A 103 -14.39 5.83 -25.22
CA GLN A 103 -13.64 6.02 -23.98
C GLN A 103 -14.41 5.53 -22.74
N LYS A 104 -15.72 5.84 -22.66
CA LYS A 104 -16.59 5.38 -21.55
C LYS A 104 -16.67 3.85 -21.49
N PHE A 105 -16.81 3.18 -22.62
CA PHE A 105 -16.86 1.73 -22.68
C PHE A 105 -15.50 1.09 -22.39
N VAL A 106 -14.42 1.60 -22.97
CA VAL A 106 -13.05 1.12 -22.68
C VAL A 106 -12.73 1.25 -21.20
N LYS A 107 -13.09 2.37 -20.55
CA LYS A 107 -12.93 2.55 -19.12
C LYS A 107 -13.71 1.51 -18.32
N LYS A 108 -14.97 1.26 -18.71
CA LYS A 108 -15.83 0.26 -18.03
C LYS A 108 -15.27 -1.15 -18.18
N ILE A 109 -14.85 -1.55 -19.37
CA ILE A 109 -14.28 -2.88 -19.65
C ILE A 109 -12.99 -3.04 -18.86
N ARG A 110 -12.08 -2.07 -18.88
CA ARG A 110 -10.84 -2.10 -18.06
C ARG A 110 -11.12 -2.24 -16.57
N THR A 111 -12.11 -1.52 -16.06
CA THR A 111 -12.53 -1.65 -14.67
C THR A 111 -13.06 -3.06 -14.37
N ASN A 112 -13.85 -3.65 -15.26
CA ASN A 112 -14.36 -5.02 -15.11
C ASN A 112 -13.24 -6.06 -15.21
N ILE A 113 -12.29 -5.88 -16.12
CA ILE A 113 -11.11 -6.74 -16.26
C ILE A 113 -10.22 -6.65 -14.99
N GLN A 114 -10.08 -5.46 -14.42
CA GLN A 114 -9.34 -5.24 -13.18
C GLN A 114 -10.10 -5.65 -11.93
N SER A 115 -11.43 -5.69 -11.97
CA SER A 115 -12.29 -6.12 -10.88
C SER A 115 -12.44 -7.65 -10.79
N LYS A 116 -11.34 -8.39 -10.95
CA LYS A 116 -11.27 -9.71 -10.31
C LYS A 116 -11.41 -9.43 -8.83
N GLY A 117 -12.51 -9.87 -8.23
CA GLY A 117 -12.85 -9.55 -6.85
C GLY A 117 -11.61 -9.63 -5.95
N SER A 118 -11.10 -8.48 -5.53
CA SER A 118 -10.01 -8.44 -4.57
C SER A 118 -10.63 -8.77 -3.22
N GLN A 119 -10.29 -9.92 -2.69
CA GLN A 119 -10.57 -10.19 -1.28
C GLN A 119 -9.83 -9.15 -0.45
N GLU A 120 -10.53 -8.55 0.50
CA GLU A 120 -9.88 -7.66 1.46
C GLU A 120 -8.81 -8.44 2.20
N LEU A 121 -7.57 -7.92 2.19
CA LEU A 121 -6.48 -8.56 2.90
C LEU A 121 -6.69 -8.36 4.40
N ILE A 122 -7.00 -9.45 5.11
CA ILE A 122 -7.11 -9.44 6.57
C ILE A 122 -5.69 -9.59 7.14
N TRP A 123 -5.31 -8.66 7.98
CA TRP A 123 -4.03 -8.68 8.66
C TRP A 123 -4.19 -9.21 10.08
N GLU A 124 -3.39 -10.21 10.41
CA GLU A 124 -3.29 -10.73 11.77
C GLU A 124 -2.59 -9.71 12.68
N PRO A 125 -2.95 -9.62 13.97
CA PRO A 125 -2.25 -8.78 14.90
C PRO A 125 -0.78 -9.21 15.06
N GLY A 126 0.09 -8.26 15.38
CA GLY A 126 1.54 -8.49 15.47
C GLY A 126 2.29 -8.50 14.14
N CYS A 127 1.61 -8.23 13.02
CA CYS A 127 2.24 -8.04 11.71
C CYS A 127 2.50 -6.55 11.46
N ALA A 128 3.63 -6.22 10.84
CA ALA A 128 3.94 -4.86 10.44
C ALA A 128 4.40 -4.77 8.98
N GLN A 129 4.15 -3.61 8.37
CA GLN A 129 4.64 -3.25 7.04
C GLN A 129 5.71 -2.17 7.18
N VAL A 130 6.74 -2.24 6.37
CA VAL A 130 7.90 -1.33 6.43
C VAL A 130 8.15 -0.73 5.06
N ASP A 131 8.26 0.59 5.00
CA ASP A 131 8.57 1.33 3.78
C ASP A 131 9.34 2.62 4.07
N PHE A 132 10.00 3.18 3.05
CA PHE A 132 10.64 4.48 3.12
C PHE A 132 9.85 5.55 2.38
N GLY A 133 9.83 6.74 2.99
CA GLY A 133 9.36 7.95 2.35
C GLY A 133 10.45 9.01 2.25
N GLU A 134 10.15 10.07 1.50
CA GLU A 134 11.00 11.27 1.41
C GLU A 134 10.19 12.50 1.77
N ALA A 135 10.85 13.44 2.46
CA ALA A 135 10.31 14.76 2.74
C ALA A 135 11.42 15.79 2.90
N ASP A 136 11.04 17.06 2.79
CA ASP A 136 11.94 18.18 3.02
C ASP A 136 11.92 18.58 4.51
N PHE A 137 13.06 18.94 5.03
CA PHE A 137 13.29 19.36 6.41
C PHE A 137 14.25 20.52 6.45
N ASN A 138 14.14 21.36 7.46
CA ASN A 138 15.14 22.39 7.76
C ASN A 138 16.13 21.83 8.79
N GLU A 139 17.32 21.40 8.34
CA GLU A 139 18.43 21.07 9.22
C GLU A 139 19.19 22.35 9.57
N ASN A 140 18.98 22.86 10.78
CA ASN A 140 19.37 24.21 11.17
C ASN A 140 18.70 25.27 10.27
N THR A 141 19.47 25.91 9.39
CA THR A 141 19.04 26.96 8.47
C THR A 141 18.91 26.47 7.02
N THR A 142 19.25 25.22 6.73
CA THR A 142 19.31 24.68 5.37
C THR A 142 18.17 23.72 5.12
N CYS A 143 17.40 23.94 4.06
CA CYS A 143 16.40 22.98 3.60
C CYS A 143 17.08 21.79 2.94
N VAL A 144 16.79 20.58 3.43
CA VAL A 144 17.40 19.33 2.96
C VAL A 144 16.34 18.26 2.80
N ARG A 145 16.45 17.45 1.75
CA ARG A 145 15.62 16.27 1.57
C ARG A 145 16.17 15.10 2.37
N ARG A 146 15.30 14.45 3.14
CA ARG A 146 15.64 13.31 4.01
C ARG A 146 14.76 12.13 3.72
N LYS A 147 15.27 10.94 3.98
CA LYS A 147 14.53 9.68 4.00
C LYS A 147 13.95 9.45 5.40
N TYR A 148 12.77 8.85 5.47
CA TYR A 148 12.21 8.40 6.73
C TYR A 148 11.65 6.98 6.57
N LEU A 149 12.00 6.12 7.52
CA LEU A 149 11.45 4.78 7.63
C LEU A 149 10.09 4.88 8.31
N VAL A 150 9.09 4.18 7.79
CA VAL A 150 7.78 3.99 8.41
C VAL A 150 7.57 2.53 8.68
N VAL A 151 7.18 2.21 9.91
CA VAL A 151 6.68 0.89 10.32
C VAL A 151 5.21 1.07 10.65
N SER A 152 4.33 0.42 9.92
CA SER A 152 2.89 0.49 10.12
C SER A 152 2.31 -0.86 10.52
N PHE A 153 1.30 -0.85 11.37
CA PHE A 153 0.59 -2.01 11.88
C PHE A 153 -0.80 -2.05 11.26
N PRO A 154 -1.02 -2.85 10.21
CA PRO A 154 -2.29 -2.82 9.48
C PRO A 154 -3.50 -3.26 10.31
N TYR A 155 -3.30 -4.08 11.34
CA TYR A 155 -4.38 -4.53 12.21
C TYR A 155 -4.95 -3.39 13.07
N SER A 156 -4.08 -2.67 13.76
CA SER A 156 -4.46 -1.51 14.62
C SER A 156 -4.55 -0.20 13.85
N ASN A 157 -3.95 -0.13 12.66
CA ASN A 157 -3.73 1.11 11.92
C ASN A 157 -2.78 2.09 12.64
N ASP A 158 -1.95 1.62 13.56
CA ASP A 158 -0.88 2.43 14.17
C ASP A 158 0.35 2.50 13.28
N SER A 159 1.26 3.43 13.55
CA SER A 159 2.52 3.54 12.80
C SER A 159 3.55 4.34 13.58
N TYR A 160 4.83 4.06 13.30
CA TYR A 160 5.98 4.76 13.85
C TYR A 160 6.94 5.11 12.73
N SER A 161 7.68 6.20 12.87
CA SER A 161 8.65 6.60 11.85
C SER A 161 9.95 7.14 12.46
N GLN A 162 11.03 7.00 11.70
CA GLN A 162 12.37 7.47 12.06
C GLN A 162 13.03 8.13 10.84
N LEU A 163 13.66 9.28 11.06
CA LEU A 163 14.34 10.08 10.04
C LEU A 163 15.77 9.62 9.85
N PHE A 164 16.21 9.52 8.59
CA PHE A 164 17.55 9.10 8.21
C PHE A 164 18.12 9.99 7.08
N ARG A 165 19.43 9.93 6.90
CA ARG A 165 20.12 10.58 5.78
C ARG A 165 20.11 9.76 4.49
N GLY A 166 19.71 8.48 4.57
CA GLY A 166 19.67 7.53 3.46
C GLY A 166 18.76 6.35 3.75
N GLU A 167 18.73 5.38 2.86
CA GLU A 167 17.91 4.15 2.95
C GLU A 167 18.78 2.89 2.83
N THR A 168 19.91 2.85 3.56
CA THR A 168 20.82 1.69 3.57
C THR A 168 20.34 0.60 4.54
N ALA A 169 20.96 -0.59 4.45
CA ALA A 169 20.66 -1.68 5.39
C ALA A 169 20.85 -1.28 6.85
N GLU A 170 21.88 -0.45 7.12
CA GLU A 170 22.14 0.08 8.45
C GLU A 170 21.00 1.01 8.93
N CYS A 171 20.45 1.84 8.01
CA CYS A 171 19.32 2.72 8.34
C CYS A 171 18.07 1.91 8.68
N VAL A 172 17.79 0.84 7.92
CA VAL A 172 16.68 -0.08 8.19
C VAL A 172 16.85 -0.75 9.55
N CYS A 173 18.01 -1.38 9.79
CA CYS A 173 18.28 -2.09 11.05
C CYS A 173 18.22 -1.14 12.26
N GLN A 174 18.80 0.05 12.15
CA GLN A 174 18.76 1.04 13.23
C GLN A 174 17.34 1.52 13.51
N GLY A 175 16.58 1.88 12.46
CA GLY A 175 15.21 2.36 12.62
C GLY A 175 14.27 1.30 13.18
N LEU A 176 14.40 0.06 12.74
CA LEU A 176 13.63 -1.05 13.30
C LEU A 176 14.00 -1.30 14.76
N MET A 177 15.29 -1.29 15.09
CA MET A 177 15.77 -1.47 16.48
C MET A 177 15.23 -0.39 17.41
N ASP A 178 15.28 0.88 16.98
CA ASP A 178 14.81 2.02 17.77
C ASP A 178 13.29 1.94 17.99
N ILE A 179 12.54 1.56 16.95
CA ILE A 179 11.08 1.37 17.03
C ILE A 179 10.75 0.16 17.92
N PHE A 180 11.42 -1.00 17.77
CA PHE A 180 11.20 -2.18 18.61
C PHE A 180 11.43 -1.88 20.09
N ASN A 181 12.51 -1.17 20.40
CA ASN A 181 12.79 -0.74 21.77
C ASN A 181 11.71 0.21 22.30
N TYR A 182 11.21 1.12 21.47
CA TYR A 182 10.18 2.09 21.85
C TYR A 182 8.83 1.43 22.13
N ILE A 183 8.39 0.51 21.24
CA ILE A 183 7.12 -0.21 21.40
C ILE A 183 7.20 -1.38 22.40
N GLY A 184 8.41 -1.75 22.85
CA GLY A 184 8.63 -2.79 23.84
C GLY A 184 8.51 -4.22 23.32
N GLY A 185 8.68 -4.47 22.02
CA GLY A 185 8.58 -5.82 21.44
C GLY A 185 8.92 -5.86 19.96
N VAL A 186 8.95 -7.06 19.40
CA VAL A 186 9.33 -7.33 18.02
C VAL A 186 8.13 -7.91 17.25
N PRO A 187 7.63 -7.28 16.20
CA PRO A 187 6.57 -7.85 15.36
C PRO A 187 6.96 -9.23 14.81
N THR A 188 6.00 -10.15 14.75
CA THR A 188 6.26 -11.54 14.30
C THR A 188 6.55 -11.66 12.81
N LEU A 189 5.99 -10.73 12.01
CA LEU A 189 6.16 -10.68 10.57
C LEU A 189 6.36 -9.23 10.12
N LEU A 190 7.44 -8.99 9.38
CA LEU A 190 7.67 -7.73 8.68
C LEU A 190 7.47 -7.91 7.18
N VAL A 191 6.67 -7.06 6.59
CA VAL A 191 6.40 -7.04 5.14
C VAL A 191 7.07 -5.83 4.52
N PHE A 192 7.94 -6.09 3.56
CA PHE A 192 8.69 -5.06 2.83
C PHE A 192 8.22 -4.94 1.40
N ASP A 193 8.31 -3.75 0.84
CA ASP A 193 8.48 -3.61 -0.60
C ASP A 193 9.89 -4.00 -1.02
N ASN A 194 10.22 -3.92 -2.32
CA ASN A 194 11.57 -4.14 -2.85
C ASN A 194 12.57 -3.10 -2.29
N ALA A 195 12.80 -3.16 -0.97
CA ALA A 195 13.71 -2.26 -0.27
C ALA A 195 15.16 -2.71 -0.49
N THR A 196 15.92 -1.96 -1.27
CA THR A 196 17.33 -2.24 -1.58
C THR A 196 18.21 -2.39 -0.34
N GLY A 197 17.86 -1.72 0.77
CA GLY A 197 18.56 -1.85 2.07
C GLY A 197 18.32 -3.19 2.78
N VAL A 198 17.22 -3.88 2.48
CA VAL A 198 16.88 -5.18 3.10
C VAL A 198 17.36 -6.32 2.22
N GLY A 199 17.14 -6.24 0.94
CA GLY A 199 17.50 -7.26 -0.04
C GLY A 199 17.00 -6.91 -1.42
N HIS A 200 17.33 -7.77 -2.38
CA HIS A 200 16.88 -7.62 -3.75
C HIS A 200 16.43 -8.98 -4.30
N ARG A 201 15.48 -8.94 -5.24
CA ARG A 201 14.99 -10.15 -5.89
C ARG A 201 15.81 -10.42 -7.16
N VAL A 202 16.43 -11.62 -7.23
CA VAL A 202 17.13 -12.12 -8.41
C VAL A 202 16.47 -13.44 -8.83
N MET A 203 16.03 -13.55 -10.09
CA MET A 203 15.38 -14.76 -10.63
C MET A 203 14.27 -15.34 -9.73
N GLY A 204 13.47 -14.48 -9.11
CA GLY A 204 12.39 -14.92 -8.23
C GLY A 204 12.79 -15.22 -6.78
N GLN A 205 14.08 -15.33 -6.49
CA GLN A 205 14.62 -15.53 -5.14
C GLN A 205 14.98 -14.19 -4.48
N ILE A 206 14.78 -14.11 -3.17
CA ILE A 206 15.11 -12.94 -2.36
C ILE A 206 16.48 -13.15 -1.75
N HIS A 207 17.39 -12.25 -2.06
CA HIS A 207 18.73 -12.20 -1.47
C HIS A 207 18.78 -11.06 -0.45
N GLU A 208 18.75 -11.43 0.83
CA GLU A 208 18.90 -10.46 1.94
C GLU A 208 20.33 -9.94 2.00
N THR A 209 20.51 -8.69 2.42
CA THR A 209 21.84 -8.19 2.78
C THR A 209 22.34 -8.93 4.04
N GLU A 210 23.64 -9.19 4.12
CA GLU A 210 24.21 -9.95 5.25
C GLU A 210 23.90 -9.30 6.60
N LEU A 211 23.97 -7.98 6.68
CA LEU A 211 23.64 -7.24 7.91
C LEU A 211 22.18 -7.46 8.32
N PHE A 212 21.26 -7.37 7.36
CA PHE A 212 19.85 -7.55 7.64
C PHE A 212 19.50 -9.00 7.98
N ALA A 213 20.11 -9.98 7.34
CA ALA A 213 19.93 -11.40 7.67
C ALA A 213 20.38 -11.70 9.10
N ARG A 214 21.51 -11.12 9.54
CA ARG A 214 21.99 -11.21 10.94
C ARG A 214 21.03 -10.51 11.91
N PHE A 215 20.52 -9.34 11.55
CA PHE A 215 19.54 -8.59 12.33
C PHE A 215 18.25 -9.40 12.51
N ARG A 216 17.72 -9.96 11.44
CA ARG A 216 16.54 -10.83 11.46
C ARG A 216 16.74 -12.06 12.36
N ALA A 217 17.88 -12.73 12.23
CA ALA A 217 18.20 -13.88 13.06
C ALA A 217 18.30 -13.52 14.56
N HIS A 218 18.81 -12.32 14.87
CA HIS A 218 18.94 -11.84 16.25
C HIS A 218 17.58 -11.55 16.92
N TYR A 219 16.65 -10.94 16.19
CA TYR A 219 15.31 -10.57 16.68
C TYR A 219 14.25 -11.65 16.45
N GLY A 220 14.50 -12.64 15.58
CA GLY A 220 13.65 -13.81 15.38
C GLY A 220 12.39 -13.60 14.53
N PHE A 221 12.17 -12.43 13.92
CA PHE A 221 11.00 -12.15 13.11
C PHE A 221 11.05 -12.80 11.72
N ARG A 222 9.88 -13.03 11.15
CA ARG A 222 9.74 -13.48 9.76
C ARG A 222 9.66 -12.30 8.82
N ILE A 223 10.02 -12.50 7.55
CA ILE A 223 9.89 -11.49 6.50
C ILE A 223 9.04 -12.01 5.35
N ARG A 224 8.38 -11.07 4.68
CA ARG A 224 7.71 -11.27 3.40
C ARG A 224 7.97 -10.05 2.52
N PHE A 225 8.24 -10.28 1.24
CA PHE A 225 8.29 -9.22 0.25
C PHE A 225 7.01 -9.22 -0.54
N CYS A 226 6.47 -8.03 -0.81
CA CYS A 226 5.30 -7.88 -1.64
C CYS A 226 5.53 -8.44 -3.04
N ASN A 227 4.49 -9.00 -3.64
CA ASN A 227 4.57 -9.46 -5.01
C ASN A 227 4.70 -8.27 -5.97
N PRO A 228 5.45 -8.41 -7.08
CA PRO A 228 5.48 -7.40 -8.12
C PRO A 228 4.04 -7.12 -8.60
N TYR A 229 3.70 -5.83 -8.73
CA TYR A 229 2.36 -5.35 -9.15
C TYR A 229 1.20 -5.61 -8.17
N ALA A 230 1.46 -6.07 -6.95
CA ALA A 230 0.45 -6.28 -5.92
C ALA A 230 0.29 -5.05 -5.01
N GLY A 231 -0.09 -3.91 -5.58
CA GLY A 231 -0.28 -2.64 -4.83
C GLY A 231 -1.28 -2.76 -3.68
N TYR A 232 -2.22 -3.70 -3.74
CA TYR A 232 -3.17 -3.97 -2.66
C TYR A 232 -2.50 -4.54 -1.38
N GLU A 233 -1.34 -5.21 -1.51
CA GLU A 233 -0.59 -5.73 -0.36
C GLU A 233 0.09 -4.60 0.44
N LYS A 234 0.28 -3.42 -0.16
CA LYS A 234 0.99 -2.27 0.42
C LYS A 234 0.09 -1.14 0.90
N GLY A 235 -1.19 -1.19 0.57
CA GLY A 235 -2.11 -0.06 0.72
C GLY A 235 -2.05 0.62 2.09
N ASN A 236 -1.74 -0.10 3.16
CA ASN A 236 -1.62 0.48 4.49
C ASN A 236 -0.33 1.31 4.64
N VAL A 237 0.85 0.75 4.38
CA VAL A 237 2.12 1.48 4.60
C VAL A 237 2.31 2.65 3.63
N GLU A 238 1.92 2.52 2.35
CA GLU A 238 1.95 3.63 1.40
C GLU A 238 1.07 4.80 1.86
N ASN A 239 -0.14 4.49 2.35
CA ASN A 239 -1.02 5.48 2.95
C ASN A 239 -0.39 6.13 4.20
N LYS A 240 0.28 5.35 5.05
CA LYS A 240 0.97 5.86 6.26
C LYS A 240 2.18 6.71 5.91
N VAL A 241 2.98 6.34 4.91
CA VAL A 241 4.06 7.21 4.39
C VAL A 241 3.48 8.55 3.93
N GLY A 242 2.42 8.54 3.12
CA GLY A 242 1.75 9.76 2.68
C GLY A 242 1.11 10.57 3.82
N THR A 243 0.47 9.90 4.77
CA THR A 243 -0.18 10.52 5.93
C THR A 243 0.85 11.14 6.88
N THR A 244 1.95 10.44 7.17
CA THR A 244 3.07 10.95 7.98
C THR A 244 3.62 12.22 7.36
N ARG A 245 3.87 12.22 6.04
CA ARG A 245 4.35 13.41 5.33
C ARG A 245 3.40 14.59 5.45
N ARG A 246 2.11 14.40 5.20
CA ARG A 246 1.12 15.48 5.22
C ARG A 246 0.81 16.00 6.61
N ASN A 247 0.82 15.14 7.61
CA ASN A 247 0.34 15.49 8.94
C ASN A 247 1.44 15.80 9.96
N LEU A 248 2.64 15.20 9.80
CA LEU A 248 3.75 15.41 10.73
C LEU A 248 4.86 16.28 10.15
N PHE A 249 4.93 16.41 8.79
CA PHE A 249 5.98 17.17 8.13
C PHE A 249 5.44 18.40 7.39
N VAL A 250 4.22 18.84 7.72
CA VAL A 250 3.64 20.10 7.25
C VAL A 250 3.14 20.91 8.45
N PRO A 251 3.64 22.15 8.64
CA PRO A 251 4.69 22.84 7.89
C PRO A 251 6.04 22.12 7.96
N ILE A 252 7.00 22.47 7.05
CA ILE A 252 8.31 21.82 6.99
C ILE A 252 9.00 21.93 8.38
N PRO A 253 9.31 20.77 9.02
CA PRO A 253 9.89 20.78 10.35
C PRO A 253 11.33 21.25 10.36
N THR A 254 11.71 21.93 11.45
CA THR A 254 13.10 22.30 11.70
C THR A 254 13.68 21.43 12.81
N TYR A 255 14.89 20.94 12.62
CA TYR A 255 15.63 20.22 13.66
C TYR A 255 17.12 20.62 13.68
N HIS A 256 17.73 20.49 14.84
CA HIS A 256 19.16 20.70 15.06
C HIS A 256 19.90 19.36 15.26
N ASP A 257 19.24 18.43 15.93
CA ASP A 257 19.72 17.06 16.18
C ASP A 257 18.66 16.04 15.69
N ILE A 258 19.06 15.20 14.77
CA ILE A 258 18.18 14.21 14.16
C ILE A 258 17.77 13.11 15.18
N GLU A 259 18.63 12.77 16.17
CA GLU A 259 18.31 11.79 17.22
C GLU A 259 17.24 12.34 18.18
N ALA A 260 17.37 13.61 18.57
CA ALA A 260 16.37 14.29 19.38
C ALA A 260 15.04 14.42 18.63
N TYR A 261 15.11 14.79 17.34
CA TYR A 261 13.93 14.87 16.50
C TYR A 261 13.23 13.52 16.35
N ASN A 262 13.96 12.44 16.15
CA ASN A 262 13.42 11.09 16.05
C ASN A 262 12.67 10.66 17.33
N ARG A 263 13.15 11.04 18.52
CA ARG A 263 12.40 10.79 19.77
C ARG A 263 11.08 11.56 19.78
N THR A 264 11.13 12.85 19.43
CA THR A 264 9.91 13.69 19.32
C THR A 264 8.92 13.11 18.30
N LEU A 265 9.43 12.57 17.20
CA LEU A 265 8.61 11.97 16.14
C LEU A 265 7.85 10.72 16.64
N LEU A 266 8.50 9.87 17.43
CA LEU A 266 7.84 8.72 18.08
C LEU A 266 6.71 9.18 19.01
N ASP A 267 6.95 10.22 19.83
CA ASP A 267 5.92 10.77 20.72
C ASP A 267 4.75 11.39 19.96
N GLN A 268 4.98 11.97 18.79
CA GLN A 268 3.93 12.48 17.90
C GLN A 268 3.05 11.35 17.35
N HIS A 269 3.63 10.20 17.04
CA HIS A 269 2.88 9.02 16.62
C HIS A 269 1.96 8.50 17.75
N VAL A 270 2.46 8.45 18.98
CA VAL A 270 1.65 8.05 20.15
C VAL A 270 0.45 8.98 20.35
N LYS A 271 0.63 10.30 20.20
CA LYS A 271 -0.48 11.25 20.25
C LYS A 271 -1.53 10.98 19.17
N LYS A 272 -1.12 10.59 17.98
CA LYS A 272 -2.03 10.21 16.90
C LYS A 272 -2.76 8.89 17.14
N ALA A 273 -2.18 7.97 17.90
CA ALA A 273 -2.82 6.71 18.26
C ALA A 273 -4.06 6.87 19.15
N SER A 274 -4.35 8.09 19.68
CA SER A 274 -5.61 8.42 20.34
C SER A 274 -6.80 8.62 19.38
N GLU A 275 -6.55 8.68 18.06
CA GLU A 275 -7.60 8.77 17.06
C GLU A 275 -8.37 7.45 16.91
N SER A 276 -9.61 7.50 16.40
CA SER A 276 -10.40 6.31 16.12
C SER A 276 -9.94 5.62 14.83
N HIS A 277 -9.95 4.30 14.86
CA HIS A 277 -9.67 3.49 13.67
C HIS A 277 -10.79 3.68 12.63
N TYR A 278 -10.43 4.00 11.39
CA TYR A 278 -11.34 4.39 10.31
C TYR A 278 -12.40 3.33 9.91
N LYS A 279 -12.19 2.04 10.23
CA LYS A 279 -13.15 0.96 9.97
C LYS A 279 -13.73 0.33 11.23
N LYS A 280 -12.92 0.15 12.28
CA LYS A 280 -13.28 -0.63 13.46
C LYS A 280 -14.00 0.21 14.52
N GLY A 281 -13.86 1.55 14.47
CA GLY A 281 -14.46 2.46 15.45
C GLY A 281 -13.78 2.52 16.82
N ASN A 282 -12.91 1.55 17.14
CA ASN A 282 -12.11 1.53 18.36
C ASN A 282 -10.95 2.55 18.26
N VAL A 283 -10.39 2.93 19.39
CA VAL A 283 -9.18 3.76 19.44
C VAL A 283 -7.98 2.97 18.96
N ILE A 284 -7.12 3.60 18.14
CA ILE A 284 -5.95 2.93 17.54
C ILE A 284 -5.02 2.36 18.63
N SER A 285 -4.78 3.10 19.71
CA SER A 285 -3.93 2.63 20.82
C SER A 285 -4.48 1.38 21.51
N GLU A 286 -5.79 1.24 21.64
CA GLU A 286 -6.42 0.04 22.21
C GLU A 286 -6.22 -1.17 21.27
N LEU A 287 -6.38 -0.96 19.97
CA LEU A 287 -6.13 -2.02 18.99
C LEU A 287 -4.65 -2.38 18.92
N PHE A 288 -3.74 -1.43 19.16
CA PHE A 288 -2.31 -1.67 19.19
C PHE A 288 -1.87 -2.54 20.38
N GLU A 289 -2.59 -2.47 21.52
CA GLU A 289 -2.33 -3.42 22.61
C GLU A 289 -2.60 -4.87 22.19
N GLU A 290 -3.52 -5.10 21.26
CA GLU A 290 -3.70 -6.44 20.67
C GLU A 290 -2.53 -6.85 19.78
N ASP A 291 -2.00 -5.94 18.96
CA ASP A 291 -0.75 -6.17 18.21
C ASP A 291 0.40 -6.54 19.16
N ARG A 292 0.55 -5.81 20.28
CA ARG A 292 1.62 -6.03 21.26
C ARG A 292 1.60 -7.41 21.93
N LYS A 293 0.42 -7.97 22.17
CA LYS A 293 0.28 -9.32 22.75
C LYS A 293 0.90 -10.41 21.87
N HIS A 294 1.02 -10.14 20.56
CA HIS A 294 1.57 -11.07 19.59
C HIS A 294 3.06 -10.82 19.28
N PHE A 295 3.69 -9.81 19.91
CA PHE A 295 5.10 -9.52 19.67
C PHE A 295 6.01 -10.54 20.37
N PHE A 296 7.16 -10.78 19.77
CA PHE A 296 8.25 -11.45 20.45
C PHE A 296 8.88 -10.50 21.48
N LEU A 297 9.43 -11.09 22.53
CA LEU A 297 10.19 -10.33 23.54
C LEU A 297 11.46 -9.77 22.92
N LEU A 298 11.85 -8.59 23.39
CA LEU A 298 13.13 -8.00 23.04
C LEU A 298 14.29 -8.89 23.53
N PRO A 299 15.33 -9.10 22.70
CA PRO A 299 16.53 -9.79 23.12
C PRO A 299 17.20 -9.08 24.33
N ALA A 300 17.80 -9.83 25.24
CA ALA A 300 18.50 -9.27 26.42
C ALA A 300 19.67 -8.33 26.03
N LYS A 301 20.26 -8.54 24.86
CA LYS A 301 21.34 -7.70 24.32
C LYS A 301 20.85 -7.04 23.02
N PRO A 302 20.96 -5.71 22.89
CA PRO A 302 20.61 -5.04 21.63
C PRO A 302 21.57 -5.45 20.52
N PHE A 303 21.06 -5.53 19.29
CA PHE A 303 21.89 -5.77 18.11
C PHE A 303 22.81 -4.58 17.86
N GLN A 304 24.06 -4.85 17.50
CA GLN A 304 24.99 -3.79 17.11
C GLN A 304 24.93 -3.57 15.61
N VAL A 305 24.26 -2.50 15.19
CA VAL A 305 24.17 -2.11 13.77
C VAL A 305 25.52 -1.56 13.32
N CYS A 306 26.37 -2.44 12.79
CA CYS A 306 27.70 -2.11 12.35
C CYS A 306 28.10 -2.97 11.15
N ARG A 307 28.61 -2.32 10.11
CA ARG A 307 29.22 -3.00 8.96
C ARG A 307 30.74 -2.91 9.10
N TYR A 308 31.41 -4.02 8.88
CA TYR A 308 32.88 -4.07 8.94
C TYR A 308 33.47 -4.12 7.54
N GLU A 309 34.46 -3.26 7.30
CA GLU A 309 35.25 -3.25 6.08
C GLU A 309 36.74 -3.35 6.42
N THR A 310 37.47 -4.11 5.59
CA THR A 310 38.93 -4.19 5.70
C THR A 310 39.52 -3.15 4.75
N CYS A 311 40.27 -2.20 5.32
CA CYS A 311 40.96 -1.16 4.59
C CYS A 311 42.48 -1.25 4.81
N ARG A 312 43.27 -0.76 3.85
CA ARG A 312 44.70 -0.56 4.07
C ARG A 312 44.96 0.89 4.42
N ALA A 313 45.64 1.12 5.53
CA ALA A 313 46.11 2.42 5.90
C ALA A 313 47.32 2.80 5.02
N ASP A 314 47.43 4.08 4.64
CA ASP A 314 48.55 4.62 3.91
C ASP A 314 49.80 4.84 4.81
N GLY A 315 50.86 5.37 4.25
CA GLY A 315 52.10 5.67 4.98
C GLY A 315 51.94 6.70 6.12
N TYR A 316 50.81 7.43 6.15
CA TYR A 316 50.45 8.38 7.20
C TYR A 316 49.40 7.82 8.18
N GLY A 317 49.06 6.54 8.08
CA GLY A 317 48.03 5.94 8.90
C GLY A 317 46.61 6.39 8.54
N LYS A 318 46.36 6.89 7.33
CA LYS A 318 45.02 7.26 6.84
C LYS A 318 44.40 6.10 6.07
N ILE A 319 43.11 5.94 6.22
CA ILE A 319 42.27 4.99 5.45
C ILE A 319 41.31 5.78 4.56
N CYS A 320 41.04 5.22 3.39
CA CYS A 320 40.01 5.74 2.46
C CYS A 320 38.80 4.84 2.49
N LEU A 321 37.63 5.39 2.76
CA LEU A 321 36.35 4.71 2.62
C LEU A 321 35.59 5.24 1.40
N ASP A 322 34.93 4.36 0.66
CA ASP A 322 34.15 4.68 -0.56
C ASP A 322 34.96 5.43 -1.64
N GLY A 323 36.28 5.32 -1.66
CA GLY A 323 37.13 6.03 -2.61
C GLY A 323 37.11 7.58 -2.50
N LYS A 324 36.41 8.15 -1.51
CA LYS A 324 36.18 9.60 -1.40
C LYS A 324 36.46 10.18 -0.01
N HIS A 325 36.32 9.38 1.03
CA HIS A 325 36.42 9.88 2.40
C HIS A 325 37.66 9.33 3.08
N PHE A 326 38.50 10.21 3.54
CA PHE A 326 39.73 9.86 4.24
C PHE A 326 39.57 10.09 5.74
N TYR A 327 40.06 9.10 6.53
CA TYR A 327 40.02 9.14 7.98
C TYR A 327 41.38 8.81 8.55
N SER A 328 41.82 9.59 9.52
CA SER A 328 43.07 9.32 10.22
C SER A 328 42.86 8.19 11.24
N THR A 329 43.79 7.26 11.25
CA THR A 329 43.91 6.24 12.29
C THR A 329 45.09 6.56 13.20
N LYS A 330 45.44 5.64 14.10
CA LYS A 330 46.67 5.80 14.86
C LYS A 330 47.88 5.68 13.95
N PRO A 331 48.96 6.46 14.18
CA PRO A 331 50.20 6.40 13.38
C PRO A 331 50.81 4.99 13.30
N GLU A 332 50.63 4.18 14.36
CA GLU A 332 51.08 2.79 14.43
C GLU A 332 50.45 1.87 13.36
N ASN A 333 49.35 2.30 12.76
CA ASN A 333 48.63 1.55 11.72
C ASN A 333 49.15 1.80 10.30
N HIS A 334 50.22 2.63 10.13
CA HIS A 334 50.77 2.92 8.81
C HIS A 334 51.08 1.64 8.03
N ASN A 335 50.67 1.60 6.74
CA ASN A 335 50.83 0.49 5.83
C ASN A 335 50.19 -0.85 6.26
N LYS A 336 49.44 -0.90 7.36
CA LYS A 336 48.78 -2.10 7.87
C LYS A 336 47.36 -2.26 7.31
N ARG A 337 46.88 -3.49 7.30
CA ARG A 337 45.45 -3.78 7.12
C ARG A 337 44.70 -3.56 8.44
N VAL A 338 43.64 -2.79 8.39
CA VAL A 338 42.82 -2.46 9.55
C VAL A 338 41.36 -2.81 9.25
N MET A 339 40.67 -3.37 10.23
CA MET A 339 39.24 -3.59 10.18
C MET A 339 38.52 -2.36 10.72
N VAL A 340 37.62 -1.78 9.94
CA VAL A 340 36.88 -0.58 10.25
C VAL A 340 35.42 -0.90 10.44
N GLY A 341 34.88 -0.58 11.61
CA GLY A 341 33.46 -0.67 11.89
C GLY A 341 32.73 0.63 11.51
N ILE A 342 31.80 0.54 10.58
CA ILE A 342 31.01 1.66 10.09
C ILE A 342 29.60 1.56 10.68
N ARG A 343 29.19 2.60 11.41
CA ARG A 343 27.84 2.74 11.98
C ARG A 343 27.08 3.86 11.30
N VAL A 344 25.75 3.77 11.31
CA VAL A 344 24.91 4.91 10.95
C VAL A 344 25.12 6.00 11.98
N THR A 345 25.55 7.18 11.52
CA THR A 345 25.61 8.36 12.38
C THR A 345 24.37 9.19 12.11
N LEU A 346 23.52 9.28 13.13
CA LEU A 346 22.43 10.23 13.15
C LEU A 346 22.92 11.64 13.52
N ARG A 347 24.13 11.79 14.12
CA ARG A 347 24.68 13.06 14.58
C ARG A 347 25.20 13.96 13.46
N ALA A 348 25.04 15.24 13.67
CA ALA A 348 25.35 16.31 12.74
C ALA A 348 26.86 16.49 12.49
N ARG A 349 27.36 15.90 11.42
CA ARG A 349 28.38 16.51 10.56
C ARG A 349 28.18 16.02 9.13
N PRO A 350 28.00 16.90 8.13
CA PRO A 350 27.53 16.49 6.79
C PRO A 350 28.48 15.60 5.99
N ARG A 351 29.66 15.27 6.50
CA ARG A 351 30.72 14.55 5.76
C ARG A 351 31.46 13.45 6.53
N GLN A 352 31.03 13.08 7.74
CA GLN A 352 31.71 12.02 8.50
C GLN A 352 30.80 10.85 8.79
N LYS A 353 31.17 9.66 8.27
CA LYS A 353 30.70 8.37 8.84
C LYS A 353 31.38 8.22 10.21
N SER A 354 30.66 7.86 11.27
CA SER A 354 31.33 7.60 12.54
C SER A 354 32.03 6.26 12.47
N ILE A 355 33.34 6.29 12.57
CA ILE A 355 34.20 5.12 12.71
C ILE A 355 34.32 4.87 14.20
N ASN A 356 33.75 3.79 14.69
CA ASN A 356 33.76 3.49 16.13
C ASN A 356 34.81 2.48 16.55
N PHE A 357 35.37 1.70 15.64
CA PHE A 357 36.43 0.73 15.96
C PHE A 357 37.39 0.55 14.80
N ILE A 358 38.68 0.67 15.11
CA ILE A 358 39.77 0.25 14.24
C ILE A 358 40.50 -0.88 14.99
N LYS A 359 40.42 -2.10 14.48
CA LYS A 359 41.21 -3.24 14.94
C LYS A 359 42.27 -3.55 13.90
N VAL A 360 43.51 -3.64 14.31
CA VAL A 360 44.60 -4.14 13.46
C VAL A 360 44.38 -5.63 13.25
N LEU A 361 44.48 -6.09 12.03
CA LEU A 361 44.41 -7.52 11.65
C LEU A 361 45.81 -8.13 11.68
#